data_178b7a0e4a05050a67fdc4efdec31337
#
_entry.id   178b7a0e4a05050a67fdc4efdec31337
#
_cell.length_a   1.000
_cell.length_b   1.000
_cell.length_c   1.000
_cell.angle_alpha   90.00
_cell.angle_beta   90.00
_cell.angle_gamma   90.00
#
_symmetry.space_group_name_H-M   'P 1'
#
loop_
_entity.id
_entity.type
_entity.pdbx_description
1 polymer ?
#
loop_
_entity_poly.entity_id
_entity_poly.type
_entity_poly.pdbx_seq_one_letter_code
_entity_poly.pdbx_strand_id
1 'polypeptide(L)'
;ITQGIIFGLIAQVLTAFSVLMIKPVMVVHPVVPIALIRFGIGTLLGILFLYYMEGGSNLIKTYKKGFSHMPLVLGAFFGTFLSVIFWLAGYKYTLAGRAAIYNQLSTILIILMAALFLKERMNKRKWVAVCCALSGAILVSTS
;
A
#
# COMPACT_ATOMS: atom_id res chain seq x y z
N ILE A 1 16.32 -15.25 1.38
CA ILE A 1 15.41 -14.81 2.45
C ILE A 1 15.94 -13.53 3.11
N THR A 2 17.19 -13.49 3.55
CA THR A 2 17.81 -12.35 4.26
C THR A 2 17.79 -11.05 3.44
N GLN A 3 18.13 -11.11 2.15
CA GLN A 3 18.10 -9.95 1.25
C GLN A 3 16.69 -9.37 1.10
N GLY A 4 15.66 -10.21 0.97
CA GLY A 4 14.26 -9.75 0.90
C GLY A 4 13.81 -9.03 2.17
N ILE A 5 14.24 -9.49 3.34
CA ILE A 5 13.93 -8.84 4.62
C ILE A 5 14.60 -7.46 4.70
N ILE A 6 15.87 -7.36 4.29
CA ILE A 6 16.60 -6.08 4.28
C ILE A 6 15.94 -5.06 3.35
N PHE A 7 15.62 -5.47 2.11
CA PHE A 7 14.91 -4.59 1.17
C PHE A 7 13.53 -4.20 1.68
N GLY A 8 12.80 -5.12 2.31
CA GLY A 8 11.52 -4.83 2.93
C GLY A 8 11.63 -3.79 4.06
N LEU A 9 12.62 -3.90 4.93
CA LEU A 9 12.87 -2.93 5.99
C LEU A 9 13.23 -1.56 5.43
N ILE A 10 14.11 -1.49 4.44
CA ILE A 10 14.49 -0.24 3.77
C ILE A 10 13.25 0.41 3.14
N ALA A 11 12.42 -0.36 2.45
CA ALA A 11 11.19 0.14 1.84
C ALA A 11 10.22 0.71 2.88
N GLN A 12 10.08 0.08 4.05
CA GLN A 12 9.24 0.58 5.14
C GLN A 12 9.77 1.87 5.75
N VAL A 13 11.06 1.97 5.98
CA VAL A 13 11.68 3.20 6.48
C VAL A 13 11.49 4.36 5.49
N LEU A 14 11.73 4.12 4.20
CA LEU A 14 11.52 5.12 3.16
C LEU A 14 10.05 5.55 3.04
N THR A 15 9.12 4.60 3.19
CA THR A 15 7.68 4.89 3.19
C THR A 15 7.29 5.75 4.39
N ALA A 16 7.75 5.42 5.60
CA ALA A 16 7.49 6.20 6.79
C ALA A 16 8.04 7.63 6.67
N PHE A 17 9.28 7.77 6.20
CA PHE A 17 9.91 9.07 5.94
C PHE A 17 9.13 9.88 4.92
N SER A 18 8.71 9.27 3.80
CA SER A 18 7.90 9.91 2.77
C SER A 18 6.57 10.44 3.31
N VAL A 19 5.89 9.67 4.18
CA VAL A 19 4.63 10.09 4.79
C VAL A 19 4.82 11.27 5.73
N LEU A 20 5.87 11.26 6.55
CA LEU A 20 6.18 12.36 7.46
C LEU A 20 6.52 13.65 6.70
N MET A 21 7.29 13.55 5.62
CA MET A 21 7.65 14.70 4.78
C MET A 21 6.45 15.31 4.06
N ILE A 22 5.51 14.48 3.58
CA ILE A 22 4.36 14.97 2.82
C ILE A 22 3.22 15.48 3.72
N LYS A 23 3.21 15.12 5.00
CA LYS A 23 2.13 15.46 5.93
C LYS A 23 1.87 16.98 6.03
N PRO A 24 2.85 17.87 6.19
CA PRO A 24 2.61 19.32 6.23
C PRO A 24 1.99 19.83 4.93
N VAL A 25 2.36 19.27 3.78
CA VAL A 25 1.77 19.63 2.48
C VAL A 25 0.32 19.18 2.38
N MET A 26 -0.02 18.01 2.91
CA MET A 26 -1.40 17.49 2.93
C MET A 26 -2.35 18.32 3.77
N VAL A 27 -1.87 19.02 4.79
CA VAL A 27 -2.72 19.91 5.62
C VAL A 27 -3.27 21.06 4.77
N VAL A 28 -2.45 21.63 3.91
CA VAL A 28 -2.79 22.82 3.10
C VAL A 28 -3.47 22.44 1.79
N HIS A 29 -3.06 21.36 1.15
CA HIS A 29 -3.55 20.99 -0.18
C HIS A 29 -4.53 19.80 -0.15
N PRO A 30 -5.44 19.70 -1.14
CA PRO A 30 -6.33 18.55 -1.27
C PRO A 30 -5.54 17.27 -1.59
N VAL A 31 -6.08 16.13 -1.14
CA VAL A 31 -5.41 14.81 -1.23
C VAL A 31 -5.25 14.33 -2.67
N VAL A 32 -6.24 14.62 -3.52
CA VAL A 32 -6.29 14.10 -4.89
C VAL A 32 -5.13 14.57 -5.77
N PRO A 33 -4.79 15.88 -5.82
CA PRO A 33 -3.61 16.34 -6.56
C PRO A 33 -2.29 15.71 -6.07
N ILE A 34 -2.15 15.54 -4.77
CA ILE A 34 -0.97 14.91 -4.17
C ILE A 34 -0.85 13.44 -4.62
N ALA A 35 -1.97 12.72 -4.61
CA ALA A 35 -2.03 11.35 -5.11
C ALA A 35 -1.67 11.28 -6.60
N LEU A 36 -2.21 12.17 -7.43
CA LEU A 36 -1.92 12.22 -8.87
C LEU A 36 -0.44 12.48 -9.18
N ILE A 37 0.18 13.45 -8.48
CA ILE A 37 1.61 13.72 -8.63
C ILE A 37 2.44 12.49 -8.24
N ARG A 38 2.12 11.86 -7.12
CA ARG A 38 2.79 10.65 -6.63
C ARG A 38 2.68 9.50 -7.63
N PHE A 39 1.48 9.25 -8.16
CA PHE A 39 1.26 8.23 -9.19
C PHE A 39 1.96 8.58 -10.50
N GLY A 40 1.90 9.84 -10.93
CA GLY A 40 2.56 10.30 -12.14
C GLY A 40 4.07 10.07 -12.09
N ILE A 41 4.73 10.50 -11.03
CA ILE A 41 6.17 10.29 -10.84
C ILE A 41 6.49 8.80 -10.74
N GLY A 42 5.74 8.05 -9.93
CA GLY A 42 5.94 6.61 -9.77
C GLY A 42 5.78 5.84 -11.08
N THR A 43 4.76 6.17 -11.87
CA THR A 43 4.53 5.55 -13.19
C THR A 43 5.64 5.89 -14.16
N LEU A 44 6.08 7.16 -14.20
CA LEU A 44 7.16 7.60 -15.09
C LEU A 44 8.46 6.88 -14.77
N LEU A 45 8.84 6.83 -13.50
CA LEU A 45 10.03 6.08 -13.06
C LEU A 45 9.92 4.59 -13.33
N GLY A 46 8.74 4.00 -13.12
CA GLY A 46 8.46 2.60 -13.42
C GLY A 46 8.59 2.28 -14.92
N ILE A 47 8.06 3.14 -15.78
CA ILE A 47 8.19 3.00 -17.24
C ILE A 47 9.66 3.10 -17.66
N LEU A 48 10.40 4.09 -17.15
CA LEU A 48 11.83 4.25 -17.44
C LEU A 48 12.63 3.01 -17.01
N PHE A 49 12.36 2.49 -15.82
CA PHE A 49 13.03 1.29 -15.30
C PHE A 49 12.73 0.06 -16.16
N LEU A 50 11.47 -0.17 -16.53
CA LEU A 50 11.08 -1.29 -17.39
C LEU A 50 11.64 -1.13 -18.81
N TYR A 51 11.67 0.08 -19.35
CA TYR A 51 12.28 0.36 -20.64
C TYR A 51 13.76 -0.02 -20.67
N TYR A 52 14.48 0.29 -19.59
CA TYR A 52 15.89 -0.04 -19.45
C TYR A 52 16.13 -1.56 -19.32
N MET A 53 15.25 -2.27 -18.61
CA MET A 53 15.40 -3.71 -18.36
C MET A 53 14.92 -4.61 -19.51
N GLU A 54 13.78 -4.30 -20.12
CA GLU A 54 13.09 -5.21 -21.06
C GLU A 54 13.05 -4.70 -22.51
N GLY A 55 13.44 -3.45 -22.74
CA GLY A 55 13.35 -2.80 -24.05
C GLY A 55 11.92 -2.38 -24.45
N GLY A 56 11.82 -1.37 -25.33
CA GLY A 56 10.55 -0.71 -25.65
C GLY A 56 9.49 -1.60 -26.32
N SER A 57 9.88 -2.60 -27.10
CA SER A 57 8.93 -3.47 -27.83
C SER A 57 8.14 -4.40 -26.88
N ASN A 58 8.79 -4.91 -25.85
CA ASN A 58 8.15 -5.78 -24.86
C ASN A 58 7.23 -4.99 -23.93
N LEU A 59 7.61 -3.77 -23.59
CA LEU A 59 6.81 -2.84 -22.79
C LEU A 59 5.44 -2.59 -23.42
N ILE A 60 5.40 -2.27 -24.72
CA ILE A 60 4.15 -2.00 -25.43
C ILE A 60 3.25 -3.25 -25.49
N LYS A 61 3.84 -4.42 -25.70
CA LYS A 61 3.10 -5.69 -25.71
C LYS A 61 2.48 -6.01 -24.34
N THR A 62 3.26 -5.85 -23.27
CA THR A 62 2.83 -6.09 -21.89
C THR A 62 1.72 -5.12 -21.50
N TYR A 63 1.85 -3.84 -21.87
CA TYR A 63 0.84 -2.82 -21.61
C TYR A 63 -0.48 -3.10 -22.31
N LYS A 64 -0.44 -3.41 -23.62
CA LYS A 64 -1.62 -3.78 -24.40
C LYS A 64 -2.32 -5.02 -23.83
N LYS A 65 -1.55 -6.04 -23.45
CA LYS A 65 -2.09 -7.25 -22.84
C LYS A 65 -2.75 -6.97 -21.49
N GLY A 66 -2.13 -6.14 -20.64
CA GLY A 66 -2.70 -5.73 -19.35
C GLY A 66 -4.01 -4.97 -19.49
N PHE A 67 -4.09 -4.00 -20.40
CA PHE A 67 -5.32 -3.23 -20.66
C PHE A 67 -6.46 -4.05 -21.27
N SER A 68 -6.14 -5.13 -21.94
CA SER A 68 -7.15 -6.05 -22.52
C SER A 68 -7.88 -6.88 -21.46
N HIS A 69 -7.34 -6.96 -20.25
CA HIS A 69 -7.94 -7.71 -19.14
C HIS A 69 -8.70 -6.78 -18.18
N MET A 70 -10.02 -6.63 -18.38
CA MET A 70 -10.89 -5.80 -17.55
C MET A 70 -10.75 -6.03 -16.03
N PRO A 71 -10.64 -7.27 -15.53
CA PRO A 71 -10.42 -7.50 -14.10
C PRO A 71 -9.12 -6.86 -13.57
N LEU A 72 -8.07 -6.81 -14.39
CA LEU A 72 -6.79 -6.22 -14.01
C LEU A 72 -6.88 -4.69 -13.94
N VAL A 73 -7.61 -4.08 -14.86
CA VAL A 73 -7.87 -2.62 -14.86
C VAL A 73 -8.72 -2.23 -13.66
N LEU A 74 -9.79 -2.98 -13.37
CA LEU A 74 -10.63 -2.75 -12.19
C LEU A 74 -9.83 -2.95 -10.89
N GLY A 75 -9.02 -4.01 -10.82
CA GLY A 75 -8.13 -4.27 -9.69
C GLY A 75 -7.12 -3.14 -9.46
N ALA A 76 -6.53 -2.59 -10.53
CA ALA A 76 -5.63 -1.45 -10.44
C ALA A 76 -6.36 -0.18 -9.99
N PHE A 77 -7.55 0.08 -10.51
CA PHE A 77 -8.33 1.27 -10.13
C PHE A 77 -8.76 1.21 -8.65
N PHE A 78 -9.43 0.16 -8.24
CA PHE A 78 -9.91 0.04 -6.86
C PHE A 78 -8.80 -0.28 -5.86
N GLY A 79 -7.93 -1.23 -6.19
CA GLY A 79 -6.89 -1.73 -5.29
C GLY A 79 -5.69 -0.80 -5.17
N THR A 80 -5.41 0.02 -6.17
CA THR A 80 -4.25 0.92 -6.14
C THR A 80 -4.70 2.38 -6.04
N PHE A 81 -5.41 2.89 -7.04
CA PHE A 81 -5.72 4.32 -7.11
C PHE A 81 -6.65 4.76 -5.97
N LEU A 82 -7.82 4.14 -5.86
CA LEU A 82 -8.81 4.52 -4.84
C LEU A 82 -8.30 4.23 -3.42
N SER A 83 -7.65 3.09 -3.24
CA SER A 83 -7.05 2.69 -1.97
C SER A 83 -6.02 3.70 -1.46
N VAL A 84 -5.14 4.21 -2.33
CA VAL A 84 -4.13 5.21 -1.94
C VAL A 84 -4.75 6.56 -1.62
N ILE A 85 -5.82 6.96 -2.31
CA ILE A 85 -6.55 8.20 -1.96
C ILE A 85 -7.11 8.09 -0.54
N PHE A 86 -7.79 6.99 -0.20
CA PHE A 86 -8.30 6.79 1.17
C PHE A 86 -7.18 6.68 2.20
N TRP A 87 -6.09 6.03 1.85
CA TRP A 87 -4.91 5.92 2.71
C TRP A 87 -4.30 7.29 3.03
N LEU A 88 -4.09 8.13 2.01
CA LEU A 88 -3.61 9.50 2.19
C LEU A 88 -4.61 10.37 2.97
N ALA A 89 -5.91 10.22 2.71
CA ALA A 89 -6.95 10.92 3.47
C ALA A 89 -6.89 10.54 4.95
N GLY A 90 -6.67 9.26 5.28
CA GLY A 90 -6.44 8.80 6.64
C GLY A 90 -5.28 9.54 7.32
N TYR A 91 -4.15 9.68 6.65
CA TYR A 91 -3.01 10.45 7.18
C TYR A 91 -3.26 11.96 7.26
N LYS A 92 -4.09 12.51 6.37
CA LYS A 92 -4.45 13.93 6.40
C LYS A 92 -5.29 14.28 7.62
N TYR A 93 -6.34 13.49 7.87
CA TYR A 93 -7.36 13.82 8.88
C TYR A 93 -7.09 13.24 10.27
N THR A 94 -6.03 12.42 10.43
CA THR A 94 -5.65 11.85 11.72
C THR A 94 -4.18 12.11 12.05
N LEU A 95 -3.80 11.88 13.31
CA LEU A 95 -2.39 11.89 13.70
C LEU A 95 -1.64 10.78 12.98
N ALA A 96 -0.42 11.08 12.50
CA ALA A 96 0.37 10.11 11.71
C ALA A 96 0.56 8.77 12.41
N GLY A 97 0.79 8.79 13.73
CA GLY A 97 0.91 7.59 14.54
C GLY A 97 -0.37 6.75 14.57
N ARG A 98 -1.53 7.39 14.77
CA ARG A 98 -2.84 6.70 14.75
C ARG A 98 -3.15 6.13 13.36
N ALA A 99 -2.92 6.92 12.30
CA ALA A 99 -3.11 6.45 10.92
C ALA A 99 -2.23 5.22 10.60
N ALA A 100 -0.97 5.21 11.06
CA ALA A 100 -0.08 4.08 10.87
C ALA A 100 -0.60 2.80 11.55
N ILE A 101 -1.15 2.92 12.76
CA ILE A 101 -1.71 1.79 13.49
C ILE A 101 -3.00 1.28 12.84
N TYR A 102 -3.90 2.18 12.42
CA TYR A 102 -5.10 1.77 11.68
C TYR A 102 -4.75 1.10 10.36
N ASN A 103 -3.66 1.51 9.71
CA ASN A 103 -3.17 0.84 8.51
C ASN A 103 -2.76 -0.62 8.77
N GLN A 104 -2.31 -0.98 9.97
CA GLN A 104 -2.03 -2.38 10.34
C GLN A 104 -3.29 -3.25 10.40
N LEU A 105 -4.48 -2.68 10.59
CA LEU A 105 -5.75 -3.42 10.53
C LEU A 105 -5.96 -4.05 9.15
N SER A 106 -5.45 -3.44 8.07
CA SER A 106 -5.51 -4.02 6.73
C SER A 106 -4.78 -5.36 6.66
N THR A 107 -3.65 -5.50 7.34
CA THR A 107 -2.89 -6.76 7.42
C THR A 107 -3.69 -7.85 8.13
N ILE A 108 -4.39 -7.48 9.20
CA ILE A 108 -5.29 -8.40 9.93
C ILE A 108 -6.43 -8.87 9.02
N LEU A 109 -7.06 -7.92 8.30
CA LEU A 109 -8.13 -8.24 7.35
C LEU A 109 -7.64 -9.16 6.24
N ILE A 110 -6.44 -8.92 5.68
CA ILE A 110 -5.83 -9.80 4.67
C ILE A 110 -5.66 -11.22 5.21
N ILE A 111 -5.15 -11.38 6.44
CA ILE A 111 -4.97 -12.69 7.05
C ILE A 111 -6.32 -13.41 7.24
N LEU A 112 -7.34 -12.68 7.71
CA LEU A 112 -8.69 -13.22 7.90
C LEU A 112 -9.35 -13.60 6.56
N MET A 113 -9.22 -12.74 5.54
CA MET A 113 -9.74 -13.00 4.20
C MET A 113 -9.02 -14.18 3.55
N ALA A 114 -7.70 -14.30 3.70
CA ALA A 114 -6.94 -15.45 3.23
C ALA A 114 -7.40 -16.75 3.90
N ALA A 115 -7.67 -16.71 5.21
CA ALA A 115 -8.20 -17.88 5.92
C ALA A 115 -9.61 -18.27 5.43
N LEU A 116 -10.50 -17.27 5.18
CA LEU A 116 -11.88 -17.50 4.75
C LEU A 116 -11.98 -17.93 3.28
N PHE A 117 -11.34 -17.19 2.36
CA PHE A 117 -11.51 -17.41 0.91
C PHE A 117 -10.52 -18.43 0.35
N LEU A 118 -9.26 -18.42 0.81
CA LEU A 118 -8.25 -19.37 0.36
C LEU A 118 -8.21 -20.63 1.21
N LYS A 119 -9.05 -20.70 2.28
CA LYS A 119 -9.07 -21.83 3.23
C LYS A 119 -7.69 -22.14 3.81
N GLU A 120 -6.85 -21.13 3.99
CA GLU A 120 -5.54 -21.29 4.62
C GLU A 120 -5.70 -21.70 6.08
N ARG A 121 -4.91 -22.68 6.52
CA ARG A 121 -4.92 -23.12 7.92
C ARG A 121 -4.39 -22.02 8.83
N MET A 122 -5.23 -21.54 9.76
CA MET A 122 -4.84 -20.61 10.79
C MET A 122 -4.02 -21.36 11.87
N ASN A 123 -2.72 -21.10 11.91
CA ASN A 123 -1.86 -21.64 12.96
C ASN A 123 -2.01 -20.80 14.24
N LYS A 124 -1.76 -21.39 15.41
CA LYS A 124 -1.80 -20.71 16.72
C LYS A 124 -0.99 -19.40 16.74
N ARG A 125 0.16 -19.37 16.04
CA ARG A 125 0.98 -18.16 15.90
C ARG A 125 0.28 -17.04 15.16
N LYS A 126 -0.49 -17.35 14.09
CA LYS A 126 -1.29 -16.37 13.35
C LYS A 126 -2.40 -15.78 14.23
N TRP A 127 -3.07 -16.60 15.04
CA TRP A 127 -4.09 -16.12 16.00
C TRP A 127 -3.51 -15.19 17.05
N VAL A 128 -2.39 -15.55 17.66
CA VAL A 128 -1.71 -14.67 18.63
C VAL A 128 -1.33 -13.33 18.01
N ALA A 129 -0.77 -13.33 16.77
CA ALA A 129 -0.43 -12.12 16.06
C ALA A 129 -1.64 -11.22 15.80
N VAL A 130 -2.77 -11.80 15.40
CA VAL A 130 -4.04 -11.07 15.18
C VAL A 130 -4.55 -10.46 16.49
N CYS A 131 -4.56 -11.21 17.57
CA CYS A 131 -4.99 -10.72 18.89
C CYS A 131 -4.09 -9.58 19.40
N CYS A 132 -2.78 -9.71 19.28
CA CYS A 132 -1.82 -8.67 19.68
C CYS A 132 -2.01 -7.38 18.84
N ALA A 133 -2.21 -7.52 17.54
CA ALA A 133 -2.40 -6.38 16.65
C ALA A 133 -3.74 -5.67 16.91
N LEU A 134 -4.83 -6.42 17.16
CA LEU A 134 -6.13 -5.84 17.54
C LEU A 134 -6.05 -5.12 18.91
N SER A 135 -5.43 -5.72 19.91
CA SER A 135 -5.28 -5.09 21.22
C SER A 135 -4.46 -3.80 21.15
N GLY A 136 -3.38 -3.78 20.35
CA GLY A 136 -2.62 -2.57 20.08
C GLY A 136 -3.43 -1.47 19.39
N ALA A 137 -4.24 -1.83 18.41
CA ALA A 137 -5.11 -0.88 17.70
C ALA A 137 -6.19 -0.28 18.64
N ILE A 138 -6.79 -1.08 19.51
CA ILE A 138 -7.78 -0.62 20.49
C ILE A 138 -7.13 0.33 21.50
N LEU A 139 -5.97 -0.01 22.06
CA LEU A 139 -5.26 0.83 23.00
C LEU A 139 -4.98 2.23 22.46
N VAL A 140 -4.55 2.32 21.19
CA VAL A 140 -4.28 3.61 20.53
C VAL A 140 -5.57 4.36 20.15
N SER A 141 -6.65 3.64 19.90
CA SER A 141 -7.95 4.26 19.63
C SER A 141 -8.55 4.96 20.85
N THR A 142 -8.24 4.47 22.05
CA THR A 142 -8.75 5.00 23.33
C THR A 142 -7.83 6.04 23.98
N SER A 143 -6.62 6.18 23.50
CA SER A 143 -5.63 7.18 23.93
C SER A 143 -5.70 8.46 23.08
#